data_6d155e0a6b57746404db8d516a83c4b4
#
_entry.id   6d155e0a6b57746404db8d516a83c4b4
#
_cell.length_a   1.000
_cell.length_b   1.000
_cell.length_c   1.000
_cell.angle_alpha   90.00
_cell.angle_beta   90.00
_cell.angle_gamma   90.00
#
_symmetry.space_group_name_H-M   'P 1'
#
loop_
_entity.id
_entity.type
_entity.pdbx_description
1 polymer ?
#
loop_
_entity_poly.entity_id
_entity_poly.type
_entity_poly.pdbx_seq_one_letter_code
_entity_poly.pdbx_strand_id
1 'polypeptide(L)'
;MAGHERLRHKSPAEWLKTVRAFEAMPEAVLKRLYAECHLQSVERGQTLLKGGEIPDALYIVTSGRFRTSRFASEPAKAEMGPGAVLAETAFLAREPHDTAITAVRSSIVLKLEWESFKALAEAAPDVWQGAIRSLVHTQGRVYAAPRTHADRARSLAICPAGGETVPANFAACLAEAIEHRAECQILSSEGLGQDLPGGIALDDPQVVHWLKEQESHFEVIILVTDPEPTPWTERALAEADEICLIGTHDGGRLGTPVPLGPVEELAFEMRGADACRLALFHDPRRGATVAGTRRWLEYRPVRSHHHLRPNQVKDFERLARFLLGQSTGFFASAPGVFGAATLGIFKAVQASGFEPDCFAGTGAGAAIAACLALGMDPDDVDQLVVEIMVERRALRRKSWPLFSLYNPRILDKLILKHFPDTDLADLPVPFYAASANLSTGEPQIHSLGNLQVAVRANWTFPGILPPFIDEEGQMLIDGSSISPPPIQPMHRLNAGPNVVARAAMPPFGKSPVRYRDLPAWQKQVSGRLPWQKPPEGPSLPSFEGVLTAANDRSGDERSWLGPLDMLLAAPIPHGTDVLAWHEHSHLKDLTYQWALNELEKRAAAGNLPLVAAIPTS
;
A
#
# COMPACT_ATOMS: atom_id res chain seq x y z
N MET A 1 4.70 33.99 -16.89
CA MET A 1 6.08 34.50 -16.71
C MET A 1 6.43 34.89 -15.27
N ALA A 2 5.88 34.21 -14.26
CA ALA A 2 6.19 34.46 -12.83
C ALA A 2 6.63 33.23 -12.06
N GLY A 3 6.84 32.08 -12.72
CA GLY A 3 7.27 30.83 -12.12
C GLY A 3 8.76 30.47 -12.26
N HIS A 4 9.49 31.17 -13.13
CA HIS A 4 10.88 30.82 -13.47
C HIS A 4 11.97 31.33 -12.51
N GLU A 5 11.63 32.03 -11.42
CA GLU A 5 12.64 32.65 -10.55
C GLU A 5 12.89 31.94 -9.20
N ARG A 6 12.26 30.80 -8.89
CA ARG A 6 12.36 30.18 -7.56
C ARG A 6 13.27 28.97 -7.40
N LEU A 7 13.80 28.40 -8.46
CA LEU A 7 14.84 27.34 -8.37
C LEU A 7 16.24 27.92 -8.57
N ARG A 8 16.62 28.86 -7.71
CA ARG A 8 18.03 29.21 -7.53
C ARG A 8 18.72 28.01 -6.86
N HIS A 9 19.81 27.54 -7.45
CA HIS A 9 20.73 26.53 -6.95
C HIS A 9 20.77 26.50 -5.43
N LYS A 10 20.19 25.48 -4.80
CA LYS A 10 20.40 25.24 -3.37
C LYS A 10 21.90 25.08 -3.18
N SER A 11 22.49 25.85 -2.30
CA SER A 11 23.90 25.66 -1.97
C SER A 11 24.10 24.22 -1.44
N PRO A 12 25.26 23.60 -1.60
CA PRO A 12 25.53 22.26 -1.07
C PRO A 12 25.11 22.08 0.40
N ALA A 13 25.25 23.14 1.20
CA ALA A 13 24.83 23.13 2.61
C ALA A 13 23.28 23.14 2.75
N GLU A 14 22.58 23.86 1.88
CA GLU A 14 21.10 23.86 1.85
C GLU A 14 20.56 22.50 1.41
N TRP A 15 21.24 21.81 0.47
CA TRP A 15 20.89 20.46 0.09
C TRP A 15 21.10 19.50 1.27
N LEU A 16 22.24 19.55 1.95
CA LEU A 16 22.49 18.71 3.13
C LEU A 16 21.46 18.92 4.25
N LYS A 17 20.89 20.13 4.39
CA LYS A 17 19.77 20.36 5.32
C LYS A 17 18.50 19.59 4.96
N THR A 18 18.31 19.21 3.70
CA THR A 18 17.20 18.36 3.29
C THR A 18 17.41 16.89 3.68
N VAL A 19 18.66 16.50 3.96
CA VAL A 19 19.00 15.18 4.47
C VAL A 19 18.66 15.13 5.97
N ARG A 20 17.73 14.31 6.33
CA ARG A 20 17.16 14.24 7.70
C ARG A 20 18.20 14.08 8.80
N ALA A 21 19.27 13.35 8.52
CA ALA A 21 20.41 13.20 9.44
C ALA A 21 21.07 14.53 9.81
N PHE A 22 21.00 15.51 8.93
CA PHE A 22 21.73 16.78 9.03
C PHE A 22 20.82 18.00 9.16
N GLU A 23 19.51 17.82 9.16
CA GLU A 23 18.48 18.88 9.20
C GLU A 23 18.71 19.91 10.32
N ALA A 24 19.10 19.44 11.49
CA ALA A 24 19.31 20.28 12.68
C ALA A 24 20.74 20.83 12.82
N MET A 25 21.64 20.53 11.89
CA MET A 25 23.01 21.03 11.97
C MET A 25 23.11 22.49 11.54
N PRO A 26 23.97 23.31 12.19
CA PRO A 26 24.27 24.66 11.76
C PRO A 26 24.87 24.68 10.35
N GLU A 27 24.52 25.69 9.56
CA GLU A 27 24.98 25.83 8.17
C GLU A 27 26.51 25.84 8.03
N ALA A 28 27.20 26.45 9.00
CA ALA A 28 28.66 26.49 9.02
C ALA A 28 29.29 25.09 9.17
N VAL A 29 28.63 24.18 9.93
CA VAL A 29 29.04 22.79 10.08
C VAL A 29 28.77 22.01 8.81
N LEU A 30 27.61 22.23 8.18
CA LEU A 30 27.25 21.58 6.91
C LEU A 30 28.20 21.98 5.76
N LYS A 31 28.63 23.23 5.70
CA LYS A 31 29.64 23.68 4.72
C LYS A 31 30.98 22.98 4.90
N ARG A 32 31.43 22.80 6.16
CA ARG A 32 32.66 22.04 6.46
C ARG A 32 32.52 20.56 6.12
N LEU A 33 31.39 19.97 6.49
CA LEU A 33 31.10 18.57 6.19
C LEU A 33 31.13 18.32 4.67
N TYR A 34 30.48 19.19 3.89
CA TYR A 34 30.50 19.07 2.44
C TYR A 34 31.92 19.21 1.85
N ALA A 35 32.72 20.12 2.40
CA ALA A 35 34.10 20.35 1.92
C ALA A 35 35.01 19.12 2.10
N GLU A 36 34.74 18.27 3.10
CA GLU A 36 35.47 17.03 3.38
C GLU A 36 34.91 15.81 2.61
N CYS A 37 33.77 15.98 1.92
CA CYS A 37 33.16 14.92 1.15
C CYS A 37 33.72 14.87 -0.28
N HIS A 38 33.75 13.66 -0.86
CA HIS A 38 34.09 13.43 -2.25
C HIS A 38 32.91 12.80 -2.99
N LEU A 39 32.65 13.27 -4.21
CA LEU A 39 31.68 12.65 -5.11
C LEU A 39 32.24 11.34 -5.65
N GLN A 40 31.49 10.26 -5.50
CA GLN A 40 31.81 8.94 -6.06
C GLN A 40 30.66 8.47 -6.94
N SER A 41 30.97 8.13 -8.21
CA SER A 41 30.03 7.50 -9.12
C SER A 41 30.03 5.99 -8.86
N VAL A 42 28.85 5.38 -8.89
CA VAL A 42 28.64 3.93 -8.72
C VAL A 42 27.75 3.47 -9.85
N GLU A 43 28.24 2.55 -10.67
CA GLU A 43 27.52 2.03 -11.82
C GLU A 43 26.39 1.08 -11.41
N ARG A 44 25.40 0.91 -12.28
CA ARG A 44 24.30 -0.05 -12.09
C ARG A 44 24.84 -1.46 -11.83
N GLY A 45 24.34 -2.13 -10.81
CA GLY A 45 24.77 -3.46 -10.41
C GLY A 45 26.08 -3.49 -9.62
N GLN A 46 26.81 -2.38 -9.53
CA GLN A 46 28.03 -2.28 -8.74
C GLN A 46 27.69 -2.32 -7.25
N THR A 47 28.42 -3.15 -6.50
CA THR A 47 28.33 -3.23 -5.05
C THR A 47 29.20 -2.16 -4.42
N LEU A 48 28.55 -1.22 -3.70
CA LEU A 48 29.25 -0.15 -2.96
C LEU A 48 29.88 -0.68 -1.68
N LEU A 49 29.18 -1.57 -0.98
CA LEU A 49 29.64 -2.20 0.28
C LEU A 49 29.20 -3.67 0.26
N LYS A 50 30.13 -4.57 0.58
CA LYS A 50 29.82 -6.00 0.71
C LYS A 50 29.36 -6.33 2.12
N GLY A 51 28.46 -7.31 2.25
CA GLY A 51 28.11 -7.85 3.58
C GLY A 51 29.34 -8.43 4.28
N GLY A 52 29.48 -8.12 5.57
CA GLY A 52 30.63 -8.50 6.39
C GLY A 52 31.83 -7.52 6.35
N GLU A 53 31.80 -6.49 5.51
CA GLU A 53 32.82 -5.44 5.49
C GLU A 53 32.51 -4.34 6.55
N ILE A 54 33.57 -3.81 7.15
CA ILE A 54 33.49 -2.62 8.01
C ILE A 54 33.57 -1.40 7.10
N PRO A 55 32.56 -0.52 7.07
CA PRO A 55 32.59 0.67 6.23
C PRO A 55 33.74 1.61 6.62
N ASP A 56 34.56 2.00 5.66
CA ASP A 56 35.63 2.98 5.80
C ASP A 56 35.15 4.42 5.65
N ALA A 57 33.97 4.60 5.10
CA ALA A 57 33.34 5.89 4.86
C ALA A 57 31.83 5.85 5.10
N LEU A 58 31.27 7.02 5.35
CA LEU A 58 29.83 7.29 5.33
C LEU A 58 29.45 7.71 3.91
N TYR A 59 28.37 7.13 3.40
CA TYR A 59 27.88 7.42 2.06
C TYR A 59 26.52 8.09 2.12
N ILE A 60 26.36 9.23 1.45
CA ILE A 60 25.09 9.96 1.33
C ILE A 60 24.69 9.95 -0.13
N VAL A 61 23.53 9.38 -0.44
CA VAL A 61 23.04 9.30 -1.83
C VAL A 61 22.64 10.69 -2.31
N THR A 62 23.30 11.19 -3.37
CA THR A 62 22.93 12.46 -4.01
C THR A 62 22.00 12.23 -5.19
N SER A 63 22.25 11.19 -5.98
CA SER A 63 21.45 10.79 -7.13
C SER A 63 21.50 9.28 -7.27
N GLY A 64 20.46 8.68 -7.83
CA GLY A 64 20.38 7.24 -8.03
C GLY A 64 19.65 6.49 -6.94
N ARG A 65 19.83 5.16 -6.92
CA ARG A 65 19.13 4.27 -5.98
C ARG A 65 19.99 3.05 -5.64
N PHE A 66 19.94 2.66 -4.36
CA PHE A 66 20.64 1.49 -3.83
C PHE A 66 19.65 0.52 -3.21
N ARG A 67 19.99 -0.77 -3.23
CA ARG A 67 19.26 -1.82 -2.52
C ARG A 67 20.17 -2.58 -1.55
N THR A 68 19.58 -3.04 -0.45
CA THR A 68 20.27 -3.92 0.50
C THR A 68 19.77 -5.35 0.34
N SER A 69 20.69 -6.32 0.33
CA SER A 69 20.38 -7.74 0.31
C SER A 69 21.39 -8.53 1.13
N ARG A 70 20.96 -9.62 1.81
CA ARG A 70 21.91 -10.53 2.49
C ARG A 70 22.64 -11.42 1.48
N PHE A 71 21.91 -11.89 0.48
CA PHE A 71 22.43 -12.71 -0.61
C PHE A 71 21.89 -12.17 -1.95
N ALA A 72 22.65 -12.35 -3.02
CA ALA A 72 22.27 -11.86 -4.35
C ALA A 72 20.94 -12.44 -4.89
N SER A 73 20.52 -13.62 -4.36
CA SER A 73 19.29 -14.32 -4.73
C SER A 73 18.08 -13.98 -3.84
N GLU A 74 18.25 -13.22 -2.76
CA GLU A 74 17.13 -12.85 -1.88
C GLU A 74 16.46 -11.54 -2.35
N PRO A 75 15.14 -11.41 -2.15
CA PRO A 75 14.45 -10.16 -2.39
C PRO A 75 15.08 -9.03 -1.56
N ALA A 76 15.20 -7.85 -2.16
CA ALA A 76 15.79 -6.68 -1.52
C ALA A 76 15.06 -6.37 -0.20
N LYS A 77 15.82 -6.17 0.89
CA LYS A 77 15.26 -5.80 2.20
C LYS A 77 14.77 -4.35 2.24
N ALA A 78 15.50 -3.47 1.57
CA ALA A 78 15.14 -2.05 1.47
C ALA A 78 15.79 -1.45 0.20
N GLU A 79 15.12 -0.47 -0.38
CA GLU A 79 15.69 0.42 -1.38
C GLU A 79 15.86 1.81 -0.79
N MET A 80 16.94 2.49 -1.18
CA MET A 80 17.35 3.78 -0.64
C MET A 80 17.70 4.72 -1.80
N GLY A 81 17.07 5.89 -1.83
CA GLY A 81 17.25 6.93 -2.85
C GLY A 81 17.98 8.16 -2.34
N PRO A 82 17.96 9.28 -3.10
CA PRO A 82 18.63 10.52 -2.74
C PRO A 82 18.26 11.05 -1.37
N GLY A 83 19.26 11.51 -0.60
CA GLY A 83 19.11 11.92 0.80
C GLY A 83 19.23 10.78 1.80
N ALA A 84 19.30 9.51 1.37
CA ALA A 84 19.59 8.40 2.26
C ALA A 84 21.07 8.39 2.67
N VAL A 85 21.30 8.04 3.94
CA VAL A 85 22.64 7.76 4.47
C VAL A 85 22.81 6.24 4.52
N LEU A 86 23.87 5.72 3.91
CA LEU A 86 24.10 4.30 3.75
C LEU A 86 25.09 3.79 4.81
N ALA A 87 24.77 2.63 5.38
CA ALA A 87 25.62 1.90 6.34
C ALA A 87 26.03 2.68 7.61
N GLU A 88 25.28 3.72 7.99
CA GLU A 88 25.62 4.61 9.10
C GLU A 88 25.81 3.88 10.42
N THR A 89 24.98 2.86 10.72
CA THR A 89 25.08 2.07 11.95
C THR A 89 26.42 1.35 12.04
N ALA A 90 26.78 0.62 10.99
CA ALA A 90 28.03 -0.12 10.91
C ALA A 90 29.25 0.81 10.90
N PHE A 91 29.13 1.95 10.19
CA PHE A 91 30.18 2.98 10.15
C PHE A 91 30.47 3.57 11.53
N LEU A 92 29.44 3.98 12.27
CA LEU A 92 29.58 4.61 13.59
C LEU A 92 29.98 3.61 14.68
N ALA A 93 29.46 2.37 14.60
CA ALA A 93 29.81 1.29 15.51
C ALA A 93 31.21 0.68 15.24
N ARG A 94 31.78 0.94 14.05
CA ARG A 94 32.99 0.27 13.53
C ARG A 94 32.85 -1.24 13.51
N GLU A 95 31.65 -1.70 13.12
CA GLU A 95 31.29 -3.11 13.03
C GLU A 95 31.02 -3.53 11.56
N PRO A 96 31.10 -4.82 11.24
CA PRO A 96 30.75 -5.30 9.91
C PRO A 96 29.27 -5.00 9.56
N HIS A 97 29.02 -4.58 8.31
CA HIS A 97 27.67 -4.38 7.80
C HIS A 97 27.02 -5.71 7.41
N ASP A 98 25.80 -5.97 7.88
CA ASP A 98 25.14 -7.27 7.73
C ASP A 98 24.71 -7.61 6.29
N THR A 99 24.58 -6.61 5.42
CA THR A 99 24.01 -6.75 4.07
C THR A 99 24.93 -6.11 3.01
N ALA A 100 24.87 -6.61 1.79
CA ALA A 100 25.49 -5.92 0.67
C ALA A 100 24.62 -4.72 0.25
N ILE A 101 25.27 -3.63 -0.16
CA ILE A 101 24.64 -2.43 -0.72
C ILE A 101 25.03 -2.33 -2.19
N THR A 102 24.06 -2.48 -3.09
CA THR A 102 24.28 -2.52 -4.54
C THR A 102 23.46 -1.44 -5.24
N ALA A 103 24.05 -0.75 -6.21
CA ALA A 103 23.36 0.27 -7.01
C ALA A 103 22.31 -0.37 -7.93
N VAL A 104 21.06 0.07 -7.86
CA VAL A 104 19.95 -0.37 -8.72
C VAL A 104 20.05 0.27 -10.12
N ARG A 105 20.53 1.50 -10.17
CA ARG A 105 20.84 2.28 -11.37
C ARG A 105 22.13 3.06 -11.16
N SER A 106 22.65 3.71 -12.21
CA SER A 106 23.81 4.58 -12.07
C SER A 106 23.55 5.63 -10.99
N SER A 107 24.43 5.73 -10.01
CA SER A 107 24.19 6.49 -8.79
C SER A 107 25.42 7.35 -8.44
N ILE A 108 25.19 8.44 -7.73
CA ILE A 108 26.24 9.29 -7.19
C ILE A 108 26.05 9.40 -5.68
N VAL A 109 27.13 9.21 -4.95
CA VAL A 109 27.16 9.37 -3.48
C VAL A 109 28.19 10.41 -3.08
N LEU A 110 27.92 11.13 -2.00
CA LEU A 110 28.93 11.83 -1.24
C LEU A 110 29.59 10.85 -0.26
N LYS A 111 30.88 10.64 -0.42
CA LYS A 111 31.71 9.81 0.45
C LYS A 111 32.41 10.70 1.46
N LEU A 112 32.21 10.41 2.76
CA LEU A 112 32.92 11.04 3.88
C LEU A 112 33.74 9.98 4.61
N GLU A 113 35.06 10.06 4.54
CA GLU A 113 35.95 9.10 5.15
C GLU A 113 35.96 9.19 6.68
N TRP A 114 36.23 8.08 7.36
CA TRP A 114 36.20 7.99 8.82
C TRP A 114 37.10 9.04 9.51
N GLU A 115 38.31 9.25 9.03
CA GLU A 115 39.23 10.21 9.63
C GLU A 115 38.74 11.66 9.51
N SER A 116 38.18 12.03 8.37
CA SER A 116 37.53 13.33 8.14
C SER A 116 36.31 13.50 9.04
N PHE A 117 35.44 12.48 9.11
CA PHE A 117 34.28 12.48 10.01
C PHE A 117 34.71 12.69 11.48
N LYS A 118 35.72 11.95 11.95
CA LYS A 118 36.22 12.02 13.30
C LYS A 118 36.79 13.42 13.64
N ALA A 119 37.60 13.97 12.73
CA ALA A 119 38.18 15.30 12.90
C ALA A 119 37.08 16.40 12.95
N LEU A 120 36.05 16.27 12.12
CA LEU A 120 34.89 17.18 12.13
C LEU A 120 34.11 17.05 13.44
N ALA A 121 33.86 15.82 13.89
CA ALA A 121 33.09 15.54 15.09
C ALA A 121 33.79 15.97 16.37
N GLU A 122 35.13 15.94 16.41
CA GLU A 122 35.95 16.48 17.48
C GLU A 122 35.92 18.03 17.51
N ALA A 123 35.89 18.66 16.32
CA ALA A 123 35.84 20.10 16.18
C ALA A 123 34.44 20.70 16.39
N ALA A 124 33.39 19.93 16.12
CA ALA A 124 31.98 20.34 16.18
C ALA A 124 31.09 19.22 16.76
N PRO A 125 30.76 19.25 18.06
CA PRO A 125 29.92 18.22 18.70
C PRO A 125 28.54 18.02 18.04
N ASP A 126 28.03 19.01 17.33
CA ASP A 126 26.77 18.93 16.56
C ASP A 126 26.81 17.82 15.51
N VAL A 127 27.99 17.45 15.00
CA VAL A 127 28.19 16.34 14.06
C VAL A 127 27.82 15.01 14.72
N TRP A 128 28.26 14.78 15.97
CA TRP A 128 27.85 13.59 16.73
C TRP A 128 26.37 13.57 17.03
N GLN A 129 25.77 14.71 17.38
CA GLN A 129 24.32 14.79 17.61
C GLN A 129 23.53 14.45 16.35
N GLY A 130 23.97 14.92 15.18
CA GLY A 130 23.37 14.58 13.90
C GLY A 130 23.50 13.09 13.58
N ALA A 131 24.68 12.50 13.80
CA ALA A 131 24.92 11.07 13.60
C ALA A 131 24.04 10.21 14.54
N ILE A 132 23.92 10.58 15.82
CA ILE A 132 23.04 9.91 16.79
C ILE A 132 21.57 10.04 16.36
N ARG A 133 21.13 11.22 15.92
CA ARG A 133 19.76 11.39 15.38
C ARG A 133 19.52 10.50 14.17
N SER A 134 20.47 10.41 13.26
CA SER A 134 20.39 9.48 12.11
C SER A 134 20.20 8.04 12.59
N LEU A 135 21.00 7.57 13.55
CA LEU A 135 20.88 6.23 14.12
C LEU A 135 19.53 5.98 14.79
N VAL A 136 19.07 6.92 15.62
CA VAL A 136 17.75 6.80 16.29
C VAL A 136 16.63 6.74 15.24
N HIS A 137 16.73 7.51 14.18
CA HIS A 137 15.77 7.48 13.08
C HIS A 137 15.87 6.22 12.23
N THR A 138 17.07 5.68 12.04
CA THR A 138 17.26 4.44 11.25
C THR A 138 16.82 3.21 12.05
N GLN A 139 17.12 3.13 13.34
CA GLN A 139 16.60 2.07 14.20
C GLN A 139 15.10 2.22 14.47
N GLY A 140 14.59 3.44 14.57
CA GLY A 140 13.16 3.71 14.58
C GLY A 140 12.48 3.37 13.25
N ARG A 141 13.19 3.34 12.12
CA ARG A 141 12.70 2.86 10.81
C ARG A 141 12.36 1.36 10.80
N VAL A 142 12.92 0.58 11.67
CA VAL A 142 12.43 -0.80 11.90
C VAL A 142 11.02 -0.75 12.50
N TYR A 143 10.62 0.36 13.12
CA TYR A 143 9.36 0.49 13.85
C TYR A 143 8.47 1.70 13.53
N ALA A 144 8.97 2.81 12.97
CA ALA A 144 8.07 3.90 12.51
C ALA A 144 8.84 5.09 11.88
N ALA A 145 8.85 5.24 10.58
CA ALA A 145 9.05 6.56 9.97
C ALA A 145 8.28 6.68 8.66
N PRO A 146 7.59 7.81 8.40
CA PRO A 146 7.09 8.11 7.07
C PRO A 146 8.25 8.08 6.07
N ARG A 147 8.00 7.57 4.86
CA ARG A 147 8.95 7.67 3.76
C ARG A 147 9.34 9.14 3.60
N THR A 148 10.62 9.43 3.77
CA THR A 148 11.16 10.76 3.53
C THR A 148 11.13 11.05 2.03
N HIS A 149 11.31 12.31 1.61
CA HIS A 149 11.51 12.69 0.21
C HIS A 149 12.58 11.82 -0.51
N ALA A 150 13.50 11.23 0.24
CA ALA A 150 14.54 10.32 -0.23
C ALA A 150 14.04 8.98 -0.78
N ASP A 151 12.85 8.53 -0.41
CA ASP A 151 12.29 7.23 -0.83
C ASP A 151 11.31 7.36 -2.01
N ARG A 152 11.03 8.58 -2.47
CA ARG A 152 10.15 8.83 -3.62
C ARG A 152 10.86 8.51 -4.93
N ALA A 153 10.13 7.94 -5.89
CA ALA A 153 10.62 7.81 -7.25
C ALA A 153 10.81 9.22 -7.85
N ARG A 154 11.96 9.45 -8.48
CA ARG A 154 12.29 10.70 -9.15
C ARG A 154 12.30 10.56 -10.67
N SER A 155 12.50 9.36 -11.18
CA SER A 155 12.49 9.06 -12.60
C SER A 155 11.50 7.95 -12.92
N LEU A 156 10.57 8.25 -13.82
CA LEU A 156 9.47 7.37 -14.21
C LEU A 156 9.61 7.04 -15.70
N ALA A 157 9.81 5.78 -16.06
CA ALA A 157 9.74 5.37 -17.46
C ALA A 157 8.30 5.03 -17.84
N ILE A 158 7.82 5.61 -18.93
CA ILE A 158 6.51 5.33 -19.53
C ILE A 158 6.76 4.59 -20.84
N CYS A 159 6.31 3.34 -20.87
CA CYS A 159 6.58 2.41 -21.95
C CYS A 159 5.28 1.89 -22.57
N PRO A 160 5.22 1.70 -23.89
CA PRO A 160 4.08 1.06 -24.54
C PRO A 160 3.95 -0.41 -24.12
N ALA A 161 2.70 -0.90 -24.02
CA ALA A 161 2.38 -2.29 -23.77
C ALA A 161 1.60 -2.90 -24.93
N GLY A 162 1.73 -4.20 -25.15
CA GLY A 162 0.99 -4.93 -26.19
C GLY A 162 1.40 -4.60 -27.62
N GLY A 163 2.58 -4.03 -27.84
CA GLY A 163 3.06 -3.64 -29.17
C GLY A 163 2.38 -2.39 -29.75
N GLU A 164 1.68 -1.62 -28.94
CA GLU A 164 1.04 -0.35 -29.30
C GLU A 164 1.98 0.84 -29.01
N THR A 165 1.53 2.05 -29.32
CA THR A 165 2.21 3.28 -28.94
C THR A 165 1.57 3.87 -27.70
N VAL A 166 2.35 4.59 -26.88
CA VAL A 166 1.78 5.37 -25.76
C VAL A 166 0.82 6.42 -26.32
N PRO A 167 -0.42 6.54 -25.80
CA PRO A 167 -1.36 7.56 -26.25
C PRO A 167 -0.75 8.97 -26.15
N ALA A 168 -0.89 9.79 -27.19
CA ALA A 168 -0.18 11.06 -27.35
C ALA A 168 -0.32 12.02 -26.16
N ASN A 169 -1.47 12.04 -25.49
CA ASN A 169 -1.72 12.94 -24.35
C ASN A 169 -1.45 12.28 -22.99
N PHE A 170 -1.02 11.02 -22.96
CA PHE A 170 -0.90 10.28 -21.70
C PHE A 170 0.14 10.92 -20.77
N ALA A 171 1.34 11.17 -21.30
CA ALA A 171 2.43 11.75 -20.52
C ALA A 171 2.07 13.15 -19.99
N ALA A 172 1.37 13.96 -20.79
CA ALA A 172 0.91 15.28 -20.38
C ALA A 172 -0.14 15.20 -19.26
N CYS A 173 -1.15 14.31 -19.37
CA CYS A 173 -2.15 14.11 -18.32
C CYS A 173 -1.53 13.57 -17.02
N LEU A 174 -0.53 12.69 -17.12
CA LEU A 174 0.20 12.22 -15.95
C LEU A 174 1.06 13.33 -15.33
N ALA A 175 1.74 14.12 -16.13
CA ALA A 175 2.51 15.27 -15.66
C ALA A 175 1.63 16.28 -14.91
N GLU A 176 0.47 16.64 -15.47
CA GLU A 176 -0.50 17.52 -14.81
C GLU A 176 -0.94 16.95 -13.44
N ALA A 177 -1.19 15.64 -13.36
CA ALA A 177 -1.53 15.00 -12.09
C ALA A 177 -0.36 14.98 -11.09
N ILE A 178 0.89 14.95 -11.56
CA ILE A 178 2.09 15.01 -10.73
C ILE A 178 2.38 16.45 -10.29
N GLU A 179 2.19 17.45 -11.15
CA GLU A 179 2.51 18.87 -10.87
C GLU A 179 1.77 19.44 -9.64
N HIS A 180 0.61 18.88 -9.28
CA HIS A 180 -0.06 19.21 -8.03
C HIS A 180 0.76 18.81 -6.77
N ARG A 181 1.83 18.02 -6.93
CA ARG A 181 2.60 17.40 -5.83
C ARG A 181 4.10 17.59 -5.92
N ALA A 182 4.63 17.75 -7.14
CA ALA A 182 6.06 17.84 -7.41
C ALA A 182 6.29 18.49 -8.77
N GLU A 183 7.33 19.31 -8.89
CA GLU A 183 7.75 19.86 -10.19
C GLU A 183 8.25 18.74 -11.09
N CYS A 184 7.67 18.60 -12.29
CA CYS A 184 8.05 17.53 -13.19
C CYS A 184 8.45 18.01 -14.59
N GLN A 185 9.29 17.21 -15.26
CA GLN A 185 9.72 17.42 -16.64
C GLN A 185 9.48 16.14 -17.45
N ILE A 186 8.96 16.30 -18.66
CA ILE A 186 8.80 15.19 -19.62
C ILE A 186 9.98 15.22 -20.58
N LEU A 187 10.62 14.07 -20.75
CA LEU A 187 11.72 13.85 -21.68
C LEU A 187 11.38 12.70 -22.63
N SER A 188 11.65 12.90 -23.92
CA SER A 188 11.50 11.92 -24.99
C SER A 188 12.66 12.00 -25.98
N SER A 189 12.86 10.99 -26.79
CA SER A 189 13.91 10.97 -27.82
C SER A 189 13.83 12.16 -28.77
N GLU A 190 12.61 12.58 -29.14
CA GLU A 190 12.37 13.72 -30.04
C GLU A 190 12.74 15.07 -29.39
N GLY A 191 12.42 15.26 -28.10
CA GLY A 191 12.73 16.47 -27.35
C GLY A 191 14.23 16.62 -27.08
N LEU A 192 14.90 15.52 -26.76
CA LEU A 192 16.32 15.50 -26.44
C LEU A 192 17.22 15.97 -27.60
N GLY A 193 16.82 15.73 -28.85
CA GLY A 193 17.56 16.19 -30.02
C GLY A 193 17.67 17.73 -30.10
N GLN A 194 16.80 18.45 -29.34
CA GLN A 194 16.81 19.92 -29.26
C GLN A 194 17.54 20.44 -28.01
N ASP A 195 17.54 19.67 -26.92
CA ASP A 195 18.02 20.09 -25.60
C ASP A 195 19.46 19.62 -25.29
N LEU A 196 19.95 18.58 -26.00
CA LEU A 196 21.32 18.13 -25.86
C LEU A 196 22.30 19.06 -26.57
N PRO A 197 23.47 19.37 -25.98
CA PRO A 197 24.53 20.12 -26.65
C PRO A 197 24.91 19.44 -27.98
N GLY A 198 24.92 20.19 -29.08
CA GLY A 198 24.91 19.72 -30.46
C GLY A 198 25.75 18.49 -30.75
N GLY A 199 25.11 17.42 -31.21
CA GLY A 199 25.71 16.24 -31.78
C GLY A 199 26.00 15.06 -30.84
N ILE A 200 25.55 15.12 -29.58
CA ILE A 200 25.67 13.99 -28.65
C ILE A 200 24.64 12.91 -29.06
N ALA A 201 25.12 11.69 -29.31
CA ALA A 201 24.25 10.54 -29.60
C ALA A 201 23.55 10.07 -28.33
N LEU A 202 22.34 9.51 -28.46
CA LEU A 202 21.51 9.09 -27.30
C LEU A 202 22.14 7.91 -26.50
N ASP A 203 23.07 7.18 -27.08
CA ASP A 203 23.85 6.13 -26.43
C ASP A 203 25.13 6.64 -25.73
N ASP A 204 25.47 7.92 -25.90
CA ASP A 204 26.65 8.51 -25.28
C ASP A 204 26.52 8.53 -23.73
N PRO A 205 27.57 8.18 -22.97
CA PRO A 205 27.60 8.30 -21.52
C PRO A 205 27.29 9.72 -20.98
N GLN A 206 27.53 10.77 -21.77
CA GLN A 206 27.21 12.14 -21.40
C GLN A 206 25.71 12.37 -21.21
N VAL A 207 24.84 11.58 -21.87
CA VAL A 207 23.39 11.64 -21.67
C VAL A 207 23.02 11.25 -20.23
N VAL A 208 23.72 10.30 -19.60
CA VAL A 208 23.50 9.95 -18.18
C VAL A 208 23.83 11.13 -17.28
N HIS A 209 24.93 11.83 -17.56
CA HIS A 209 25.33 13.00 -16.78
C HIS A 209 24.30 14.11 -16.91
N TRP A 210 23.85 14.38 -18.12
CA TRP A 210 22.80 15.36 -18.38
C TRP A 210 21.45 14.99 -17.70
N LEU A 211 21.03 13.71 -17.75
CA LEU A 211 19.83 13.26 -17.02
C LEU A 211 19.94 13.51 -15.52
N LYS A 212 21.10 13.27 -14.93
CA LYS A 212 21.34 13.55 -13.51
C LYS A 212 21.35 15.04 -13.18
N GLU A 213 21.77 15.86 -14.11
CA GLU A 213 21.63 17.31 -14.01
C GLU A 213 20.15 17.71 -14.02
N GLN A 214 19.33 17.13 -14.91
CA GLN A 214 17.88 17.36 -14.92
C GLN A 214 17.25 16.90 -13.59
N GLU A 215 17.64 15.75 -13.02
CA GLU A 215 17.19 15.29 -11.70
C GLU A 215 17.54 16.27 -10.56
N SER A 216 18.53 17.13 -10.74
CA SER A 216 18.86 18.18 -9.78
C SER A 216 17.95 19.42 -9.88
N HIS A 217 17.34 19.64 -11.04
CA HIS A 217 16.47 20.78 -11.33
C HIS A 217 14.98 20.46 -11.07
N PHE A 218 14.56 19.23 -11.37
CA PHE A 218 13.17 18.80 -11.23
C PHE A 218 13.04 17.72 -10.14
N GLU A 219 11.91 17.73 -9.43
CA GLU A 219 11.63 16.72 -8.42
C GLU A 219 11.29 15.37 -9.05
N VAL A 220 10.65 15.37 -10.23
CA VAL A 220 10.26 14.17 -10.99
C VAL A 220 10.58 14.33 -12.46
N ILE A 221 11.15 13.31 -13.07
CA ILE A 221 11.40 13.23 -14.52
C ILE A 221 10.56 12.08 -15.08
N ILE A 222 9.80 12.37 -16.13
CA ILE A 222 9.03 11.39 -16.89
C ILE A 222 9.80 11.09 -18.18
N LEU A 223 10.29 9.86 -18.32
CA LEU A 223 11.04 9.36 -19.47
C LEU A 223 10.07 8.60 -20.38
N VAL A 224 9.64 9.21 -21.48
CA VAL A 224 8.78 8.54 -22.46
C VAL A 224 9.65 7.75 -23.40
N THR A 225 9.51 6.42 -23.42
CA THR A 225 10.28 5.55 -24.31
C THR A 225 9.75 5.62 -25.74
N ASP A 226 10.60 5.24 -26.68
CA ASP A 226 10.16 4.98 -28.05
C ASP A 226 9.28 3.72 -28.11
N PRO A 227 8.49 3.52 -29.17
CA PRO A 227 7.67 2.32 -29.34
C PRO A 227 8.50 1.05 -29.62
N GLU A 228 9.78 1.21 -29.94
CA GLU A 228 10.74 0.16 -30.23
C GLU A 228 11.93 0.21 -29.26
N PRO A 229 12.70 -0.90 -29.12
CA PRO A 229 13.94 -0.93 -28.37
C PRO A 229 15.03 -0.09 -29.06
N THR A 230 15.09 1.19 -28.71
CA THR A 230 16.14 2.12 -29.17
C THR A 230 17.16 2.37 -28.07
N PRO A 231 18.32 2.97 -28.35
CA PRO A 231 19.28 3.38 -27.32
C PRO A 231 18.66 4.31 -26.26
N TRP A 232 17.69 5.16 -26.65
CA TRP A 232 16.93 5.98 -25.71
C TRP A 232 16.04 5.12 -24.80
N THR A 233 15.29 4.16 -25.37
CA THR A 233 14.45 3.23 -24.62
C THR A 233 15.26 2.45 -23.59
N GLU A 234 16.41 1.88 -23.98
CA GLU A 234 17.32 1.19 -23.06
C GLU A 234 17.79 2.11 -21.93
N ARG A 235 18.14 3.34 -22.26
CA ARG A 235 18.59 4.35 -21.30
C ARG A 235 17.47 4.73 -20.32
N ALA A 236 16.28 5.02 -20.84
CA ALA A 236 15.12 5.37 -20.02
C ALA A 236 14.76 4.24 -19.02
N LEU A 237 14.78 2.98 -19.49
CA LEU A 237 14.55 1.81 -18.62
C LEU A 237 15.67 1.61 -17.59
N ALA A 238 16.91 1.89 -17.95
CA ALA A 238 18.06 1.76 -17.05
C ALA A 238 18.04 2.80 -15.92
N GLU A 239 17.67 4.03 -16.23
CA GLU A 239 17.72 5.16 -15.28
C GLU A 239 16.40 5.39 -14.52
N ALA A 240 15.29 4.74 -14.90
CA ALA A 240 14.01 4.89 -14.21
C ALA A 240 14.00 4.23 -12.82
N ASP A 241 13.38 4.89 -11.85
CA ASP A 241 13.07 4.33 -10.53
C ASP A 241 11.84 3.41 -10.59
N GLU A 242 10.80 3.82 -11.34
CA GLU A 242 9.56 3.07 -11.56
C GLU A 242 9.29 2.97 -13.07
N ILE A 243 8.76 1.83 -13.49
CA ILE A 243 8.38 1.58 -14.89
C ILE A 243 6.87 1.41 -14.96
N CYS A 244 6.21 2.21 -15.78
CA CYS A 244 4.79 2.13 -16.08
C CYS A 244 4.57 1.73 -17.53
N LEU A 245 4.01 0.54 -17.71
CA LEU A 245 3.60 -0.01 -19.00
C LEU A 245 2.20 0.51 -19.33
N ILE A 246 2.01 1.06 -20.53
CA ILE A 246 0.74 1.68 -20.94
C ILE A 246 0.11 0.86 -22.05
N GLY A 247 -1.04 0.24 -21.78
CA GLY A 247 -1.82 -0.48 -22.76
C GLY A 247 -3.16 0.19 -23.02
N THR A 248 -3.63 0.19 -24.28
CA THR A 248 -4.98 0.65 -24.63
C THR A 248 -5.97 -0.49 -24.48
N HIS A 249 -6.85 -0.39 -23.49
CA HIS A 249 -7.80 -1.43 -23.17
C HIS A 249 -9.04 -1.35 -24.07
N ASP A 250 -9.32 -2.40 -24.83
CA ASP A 250 -10.47 -2.48 -25.75
C ASP A 250 -11.81 -2.82 -25.08
N GLY A 251 -11.82 -3.16 -23.78
CA GLY A 251 -13.01 -3.51 -23.00
C GLY A 251 -13.61 -4.88 -23.33
N GLY A 252 -12.93 -5.70 -24.12
CA GLY A 252 -13.40 -7.03 -24.50
C GLY A 252 -13.23 -8.07 -23.40
N ARG A 253 -14.33 -8.72 -22.95
CA ARG A 253 -14.27 -9.85 -21.99
C ARG A 253 -13.69 -11.12 -22.61
N LEU A 254 -13.95 -11.35 -23.88
CA LEU A 254 -13.56 -12.54 -24.61
C LEU A 254 -12.47 -12.20 -25.63
N GLY A 255 -11.47 -13.02 -25.69
CA GLY A 255 -10.37 -12.86 -26.65
C GLY A 255 -9.12 -13.59 -26.20
N THR A 256 -8.15 -13.67 -27.10
CA THR A 256 -6.81 -14.20 -26.80
C THR A 256 -6.07 -13.28 -25.81
N PRO A 257 -5.16 -13.82 -24.99
CA PRO A 257 -4.25 -13.02 -24.21
C PRO A 257 -3.51 -12.00 -25.07
N VAL A 258 -3.30 -10.80 -24.54
CA VAL A 258 -2.55 -9.75 -25.25
C VAL A 258 -1.06 -10.10 -25.20
N PRO A 259 -0.37 -10.28 -26.34
CA PRO A 259 1.05 -10.63 -26.36
C PRO A 259 1.90 -9.49 -25.79
N LEU A 260 3.11 -9.80 -25.36
CA LEU A 260 4.09 -8.79 -24.97
C LEU A 260 4.57 -8.02 -26.19
N GLY A 261 4.81 -6.73 -26.01
CA GLY A 261 5.50 -5.91 -27.01
C GLY A 261 7.02 -5.91 -26.80
N PRO A 262 7.81 -5.50 -27.81
CA PRO A 262 9.26 -5.57 -27.74
C PRO A 262 9.87 -4.72 -26.61
N VAL A 263 9.28 -3.57 -26.30
CA VAL A 263 9.72 -2.71 -25.19
C VAL A 263 9.39 -3.33 -23.84
N GLU A 264 8.27 -4.04 -23.72
CA GLU A 264 7.91 -4.78 -22.49
C GLU A 264 8.87 -5.93 -22.23
N GLU A 265 9.20 -6.72 -23.27
CA GLU A 265 10.18 -7.81 -23.17
C GLU A 265 11.52 -7.27 -22.67
N LEU A 266 11.99 -6.18 -23.25
CA LEU A 266 13.20 -5.50 -22.82
C LEU A 266 13.11 -5.01 -21.36
N ALA A 267 11.99 -4.39 -20.96
CA ALA A 267 11.77 -3.92 -19.59
C ALA A 267 11.79 -5.10 -18.59
N PHE A 268 11.17 -6.23 -18.94
CA PHE A 268 11.16 -7.43 -18.10
C PHE A 268 12.55 -8.09 -18.01
N GLU A 269 13.30 -8.12 -19.10
CA GLU A 269 14.68 -8.60 -19.10
C GLU A 269 15.60 -7.73 -18.22
N MET A 270 15.49 -6.41 -18.36
CA MET A 270 16.34 -5.47 -17.65
C MET A 270 16.01 -5.32 -16.17
N ARG A 271 14.73 -5.37 -15.78
CA ARG A 271 14.27 -4.95 -14.45
C ARG A 271 13.41 -6.01 -13.74
N GLY A 272 12.87 -6.98 -14.45
CA GLY A 272 11.89 -7.93 -13.95
C GLY A 272 10.45 -7.39 -14.05
N ALA A 273 9.50 -8.27 -14.30
CA ALA A 273 8.09 -7.89 -14.44
C ALA A 273 7.49 -7.34 -13.12
N ASP A 274 7.95 -7.84 -11.98
CA ASP A 274 7.54 -7.41 -10.64
C ASP A 274 8.01 -5.98 -10.27
N ALA A 275 8.95 -5.41 -11.03
CA ALA A 275 9.37 -4.01 -10.93
C ALA A 275 8.47 -3.07 -11.75
N CYS A 276 7.60 -3.62 -12.62
CA CYS A 276 6.75 -2.85 -13.50
C CYS A 276 5.32 -2.73 -12.97
N ARG A 277 4.63 -1.66 -13.36
CA ARG A 277 3.19 -1.46 -13.19
C ARG A 277 2.53 -1.38 -14.55
N LEU A 278 1.30 -1.87 -14.66
CA LEU A 278 0.52 -1.80 -15.88
C LEU A 278 -0.58 -0.76 -15.72
N ALA A 279 -0.64 0.23 -16.58
CA ALA A 279 -1.72 1.19 -16.66
C ALA A 279 -2.54 0.91 -17.94
N LEU A 280 -3.81 0.59 -17.76
CA LEU A 280 -4.75 0.29 -18.84
C LEU A 280 -5.58 1.53 -19.12
N PHE A 281 -5.31 2.16 -20.26
CA PHE A 281 -6.01 3.34 -20.74
C PHE A 281 -7.27 2.92 -21.51
N HIS A 282 -8.44 3.35 -21.05
CA HIS A 282 -9.72 2.94 -21.60
C HIS A 282 -10.16 3.85 -22.75
N ASP A 283 -10.70 3.26 -23.83
CA ASP A 283 -11.33 4.02 -24.92
C ASP A 283 -12.56 4.79 -24.39
N PRO A 284 -12.58 6.13 -24.50
CA PRO A 284 -13.70 6.95 -24.03
C PRO A 284 -15.03 6.64 -24.71
N ARG A 285 -15.03 5.94 -25.85
CA ARG A 285 -16.22 5.52 -26.59
C ARG A 285 -16.91 4.29 -25.98
N ARG A 286 -16.23 3.58 -25.10
CA ARG A 286 -16.76 2.40 -24.41
C ARG A 286 -17.13 2.80 -22.99
N GLY A 287 -18.36 2.49 -22.59
CA GLY A 287 -18.92 2.90 -21.28
C GLY A 287 -18.05 2.50 -20.07
N ALA A 288 -18.49 2.91 -18.88
CA ALA A 288 -17.74 2.80 -17.62
C ALA A 288 -17.40 1.36 -17.15
N THR A 289 -17.84 0.33 -17.88
CA THR A 289 -17.63 -1.07 -17.49
C THR A 289 -16.27 -1.55 -17.95
N VAL A 290 -15.38 -1.80 -17.02
CA VAL A 290 -14.10 -2.48 -17.25
C VAL A 290 -14.37 -3.98 -17.35
N ALA A 291 -13.79 -4.66 -18.33
CA ALA A 291 -13.88 -6.11 -18.46
C ALA A 291 -12.70 -6.67 -19.27
N GLY A 292 -12.21 -7.85 -18.89
CA GLY A 292 -11.19 -8.57 -19.66
C GLY A 292 -9.76 -8.21 -19.34
N THR A 293 -9.49 -7.59 -18.19
CA THR A 293 -8.15 -7.27 -17.69
C THR A 293 -7.26 -8.50 -17.57
N ARG A 294 -7.83 -9.69 -17.27
CA ARG A 294 -7.05 -10.94 -17.21
C ARG A 294 -6.30 -11.26 -18.50
N ARG A 295 -6.82 -10.86 -19.68
CA ARG A 295 -6.13 -11.02 -20.97
C ARG A 295 -4.80 -10.25 -21.02
N TRP A 296 -4.73 -9.13 -20.33
CA TRP A 296 -3.51 -8.35 -20.19
C TRP A 296 -2.55 -8.96 -19.17
N LEU A 297 -3.07 -9.50 -18.08
CA LEU A 297 -2.26 -10.02 -16.97
C LEU A 297 -1.68 -11.42 -17.23
N GLU A 298 -2.17 -12.17 -18.23
CA GLU A 298 -1.76 -13.55 -18.51
C GLU A 298 -0.24 -13.68 -18.70
N TYR A 299 0.37 -12.74 -19.43
CA TYR A 299 1.83 -12.73 -19.69
C TYR A 299 2.57 -11.66 -18.88
N ARG A 300 1.88 -10.93 -18.00
CA ARG A 300 2.42 -9.78 -17.28
C ARG A 300 2.28 -9.96 -15.77
N PRO A 301 3.21 -10.68 -15.11
CA PRO A 301 3.23 -10.78 -13.65
C PRO A 301 3.76 -9.49 -13.01
N VAL A 302 3.10 -8.36 -13.31
CA VAL A 302 3.45 -7.02 -12.84
C VAL A 302 3.09 -6.82 -11.37
N ARG A 303 3.73 -5.85 -10.71
CA ARG A 303 3.47 -5.49 -9.30
C ARG A 303 2.02 -5.08 -9.06
N SER A 304 1.46 -4.29 -9.97
CA SER A 304 0.07 -3.82 -9.93
C SER A 304 -0.42 -3.42 -11.30
N HIS A 305 -1.75 -3.38 -11.45
CA HIS A 305 -2.40 -2.79 -12.62
C HIS A 305 -3.37 -1.70 -12.19
N HIS A 306 -3.62 -0.74 -13.09
CA HIS A 306 -4.42 0.44 -12.84
C HIS A 306 -5.31 0.73 -14.05
N HIS A 307 -6.56 1.09 -13.80
CA HIS A 307 -7.50 1.51 -14.84
C HIS A 307 -7.55 3.02 -14.94
N LEU A 308 -7.38 3.55 -16.14
CA LEU A 308 -7.37 4.98 -16.44
C LEU A 308 -8.46 5.31 -17.44
N ARG A 309 -9.43 6.08 -17.00
CA ARG A 309 -10.51 6.58 -17.87
C ARG A 309 -10.12 7.98 -18.33
N PRO A 310 -10.12 8.26 -19.65
CA PRO A 310 -9.58 9.51 -20.21
C PRO A 310 -10.14 10.81 -19.62
N ASN A 311 -11.38 10.77 -19.13
CA ASN A 311 -12.07 11.94 -18.59
C ASN A 311 -12.15 11.96 -17.05
N GLN A 312 -11.34 11.12 -16.37
CA GLN A 312 -11.34 11.00 -14.92
C GLN A 312 -9.97 11.40 -14.36
N VAL A 313 -9.83 12.66 -13.99
CA VAL A 313 -8.59 13.22 -13.40
C VAL A 313 -8.16 12.39 -12.18
N LYS A 314 -9.10 11.96 -11.35
CA LYS A 314 -8.82 11.13 -10.17
C LYS A 314 -8.09 9.81 -10.49
N ASP A 315 -8.28 9.23 -11.67
CA ASP A 315 -7.59 8.00 -12.06
C ASP A 315 -6.09 8.27 -12.31
N PHE A 316 -5.76 9.41 -12.94
CA PHE A 316 -4.37 9.86 -13.14
C PHE A 316 -3.71 10.28 -11.84
N GLU A 317 -4.42 11.02 -10.98
CA GLU A 317 -3.93 11.39 -9.65
C GLU A 317 -3.62 10.15 -8.79
N ARG A 318 -4.48 9.12 -8.86
CA ARG A 318 -4.24 7.84 -8.18
C ARG A 318 -2.99 7.15 -8.74
N LEU A 319 -2.85 7.05 -10.07
CA LEU A 319 -1.66 6.49 -10.69
C LEU A 319 -0.40 7.28 -10.28
N ALA A 320 -0.45 8.61 -10.32
CA ALA A 320 0.65 9.46 -9.89
C ALA A 320 1.07 9.15 -8.43
N ARG A 321 0.10 8.99 -7.51
CA ARG A 321 0.39 8.61 -6.12
C ARG A 321 1.07 7.24 -6.02
N PHE A 322 0.65 6.25 -6.82
CA PHE A 322 1.31 4.94 -6.86
C PHE A 322 2.74 5.04 -7.39
N LEU A 323 2.96 5.77 -8.48
CA LEU A 323 4.28 5.93 -9.07
C LEU A 323 5.23 6.71 -8.16
N LEU A 324 4.74 7.72 -7.45
CA LEU A 324 5.53 8.52 -6.50
C LEU A 324 5.69 7.85 -5.12
N GLY A 325 5.13 6.65 -4.91
CA GLY A 325 5.15 5.98 -3.62
C GLY A 325 4.37 6.73 -2.53
N GLN A 326 3.33 7.47 -2.89
CA GLN A 326 2.46 8.25 -2.00
C GLN A 326 1.04 7.67 -1.92
N SER A 327 0.78 6.56 -2.60
CA SER A 327 -0.51 5.88 -2.57
C SER A 327 -0.86 5.42 -1.17
N THR A 328 -2.14 5.37 -0.87
CA THR A 328 -2.68 5.07 0.45
C THR A 328 -3.64 3.90 0.37
N GLY A 329 -3.69 3.07 1.42
CA GLY A 329 -4.53 1.89 1.45
C GLY A 329 -5.53 1.90 2.61
N PHE A 330 -6.65 1.19 2.41
CA PHE A 330 -7.62 0.93 3.46
C PHE A 330 -7.86 -0.57 3.60
N PHE A 331 -7.50 -1.12 4.76
CA PHE A 331 -7.67 -2.54 5.09
C PHE A 331 -8.78 -2.69 6.15
N ALA A 332 -9.90 -3.33 5.77
CA ALA A 332 -11.05 -3.53 6.64
C ALA A 332 -11.09 -4.98 7.16
N SER A 333 -10.99 -5.17 8.48
CA SER A 333 -11.00 -6.51 9.09
C SER A 333 -12.04 -6.60 10.21
N ALA A 334 -13.14 -7.28 9.96
CA ALA A 334 -14.16 -7.49 10.98
C ALA A 334 -15.10 -8.65 10.62
N PRO A 335 -15.52 -9.49 11.59
CA PRO A 335 -16.53 -10.50 11.37
C PRO A 335 -17.94 -9.94 11.50
N GLY A 336 -18.89 -10.48 10.76
CA GLY A 336 -20.32 -10.26 10.91
C GLY A 336 -20.73 -8.79 10.98
N VAL A 337 -21.63 -8.43 11.90
CA VAL A 337 -22.15 -7.04 12.05
C VAL A 337 -21.04 -6.03 12.38
N PHE A 338 -19.92 -6.48 12.91
CA PHE A 338 -18.78 -5.59 13.24
C PHE A 338 -18.11 -5.00 12.00
N GLY A 339 -18.44 -5.47 10.79
CA GLY A 339 -18.13 -4.78 9.55
C GLY A 339 -18.59 -3.31 9.58
N ALA A 340 -19.69 -3.00 10.24
CA ALA A 340 -20.17 -1.63 10.45
C ALA A 340 -19.11 -0.70 11.06
N ALA A 341 -18.27 -1.22 11.97
CA ALA A 341 -17.19 -0.44 12.56
C ALA A 341 -16.17 -0.02 11.51
N THR A 342 -15.83 -0.89 10.56
CA THR A 342 -14.89 -0.55 9.49
C THR A 342 -15.46 0.49 8.54
N LEU A 343 -16.79 0.46 8.30
CA LEU A 343 -17.47 1.46 7.49
C LEU A 343 -17.54 2.83 8.20
N GLY A 344 -17.80 2.84 9.51
CA GLY A 344 -17.76 4.07 10.31
C GLY A 344 -16.36 4.69 10.34
N ILE A 345 -15.32 3.88 10.51
CA ILE A 345 -13.92 4.33 10.43
C ILE A 345 -13.61 4.91 9.04
N PHE A 346 -14.06 4.24 7.96
CA PHE A 346 -13.85 4.73 6.61
C PHE A 346 -14.47 6.11 6.39
N LYS A 347 -15.73 6.31 6.82
CA LYS A 347 -16.41 7.62 6.75
C LYS A 347 -15.63 8.71 7.49
N ALA A 348 -15.07 8.41 8.66
CA ALA A 348 -14.28 9.38 9.43
C ALA A 348 -12.97 9.73 8.72
N VAL A 349 -12.30 8.74 8.15
CA VAL A 349 -11.07 8.90 7.38
C VAL A 349 -11.33 9.75 6.14
N GLN A 350 -12.42 9.48 5.41
CA GLN A 350 -12.85 10.27 4.25
C GLN A 350 -13.21 11.72 4.64
N ALA A 351 -13.95 11.91 5.75
CA ALA A 351 -14.28 13.23 6.27
C ALA A 351 -13.04 14.05 6.67
N SER A 352 -11.93 13.39 7.00
CA SER A 352 -10.63 14.01 7.28
C SER A 352 -9.81 14.29 6.00
N GLY A 353 -10.40 14.16 4.81
CA GLY A 353 -9.75 14.45 3.53
C GLY A 353 -8.87 13.33 2.98
N PHE A 354 -8.94 12.13 3.53
CA PHE A 354 -8.15 11.00 3.07
C PHE A 354 -8.96 10.15 2.08
N GLU A 355 -8.44 9.99 0.86
CA GLU A 355 -9.02 9.11 -0.17
C GLU A 355 -8.07 7.91 -0.39
N PRO A 356 -8.47 6.68 -0.02
CA PRO A 356 -7.68 5.49 -0.29
C PRO A 356 -7.55 5.18 -1.78
N ASP A 357 -6.35 4.76 -2.18
CA ASP A 357 -5.99 4.39 -3.55
C ASP A 357 -6.13 2.89 -3.80
N CYS A 358 -6.21 2.10 -2.76
CA CYS A 358 -6.46 0.66 -2.81
C CYS A 358 -7.22 0.20 -1.57
N PHE A 359 -7.96 -0.89 -1.73
CA PHE A 359 -8.77 -1.47 -0.69
C PHE A 359 -8.42 -2.93 -0.47
N ALA A 360 -8.59 -3.38 0.78
CA ALA A 360 -8.53 -4.79 1.09
C ALA A 360 -9.35 -5.12 2.33
N GLY A 361 -9.58 -6.41 2.56
CA GLY A 361 -10.26 -6.79 3.79
C GLY A 361 -10.40 -8.27 4.03
N THR A 362 -10.92 -8.56 5.23
CA THR A 362 -11.28 -9.90 5.69
C THR A 362 -12.65 -9.89 6.33
N GLY A 363 -13.36 -10.99 6.25
CA GLY A 363 -14.67 -11.13 6.81
C GLY A 363 -15.71 -10.18 6.19
N ALA A 364 -16.63 -9.67 6.99
CA ALA A 364 -17.60 -8.67 6.53
C ALA A 364 -16.92 -7.36 6.08
N GLY A 365 -15.74 -7.04 6.65
CA GLY A 365 -14.92 -5.92 6.22
C GLY A 365 -14.48 -6.05 4.75
N ALA A 366 -14.23 -7.27 4.25
CA ALA A 366 -13.90 -7.50 2.84
C ALA A 366 -15.05 -7.12 1.90
N ALA A 367 -16.30 -7.46 2.26
CA ALA A 367 -17.47 -7.08 1.47
C ALA A 367 -17.68 -5.56 1.43
N ILE A 368 -17.47 -4.88 2.56
CA ILE A 368 -17.51 -3.41 2.65
C ILE A 368 -16.40 -2.80 1.78
N ALA A 369 -15.16 -3.28 1.91
CA ALA A 369 -14.03 -2.82 1.12
C ALA A 369 -14.25 -3.05 -0.38
N ALA A 370 -14.90 -4.16 -0.77
CA ALA A 370 -15.28 -4.44 -2.15
C ALA A 370 -16.29 -3.43 -2.71
N CYS A 371 -17.33 -3.08 -1.92
CA CYS A 371 -18.29 -2.05 -2.30
C CYS A 371 -17.61 -0.68 -2.49
N LEU A 372 -16.70 -0.31 -1.58
CA LEU A 372 -15.92 0.93 -1.68
C LEU A 372 -14.98 0.92 -2.91
N ALA A 373 -14.36 -0.22 -3.23
CA ALA A 373 -13.53 -0.38 -4.42
C ALA A 373 -14.33 -0.30 -5.73
N LEU A 374 -15.62 -0.66 -5.70
CA LEU A 374 -16.57 -0.42 -6.79
C LEU A 374 -16.96 1.07 -6.92
N GLY A 375 -16.57 1.92 -5.99
CA GLY A 375 -16.89 3.34 -5.97
C GLY A 375 -18.26 3.67 -5.35
N MET A 376 -18.84 2.76 -4.56
CA MET A 376 -20.10 3.02 -3.86
C MET A 376 -19.88 4.04 -2.74
N ASP A 377 -20.86 4.92 -2.55
CA ASP A 377 -20.89 5.82 -1.40
C ASP A 377 -21.05 5.02 -0.08
N PRO A 378 -20.38 5.41 1.02
CA PRO A 378 -20.50 4.72 2.30
C PRO A 378 -21.93 4.56 2.84
N ASP A 379 -22.80 5.52 2.54
CA ASP A 379 -24.21 5.43 2.96
C ASP A 379 -24.99 4.43 2.10
N ASP A 380 -24.66 4.29 0.81
CA ASP A 380 -25.23 3.26 -0.04
C ASP A 380 -24.75 1.86 0.39
N VAL A 381 -23.49 1.75 0.84
CA VAL A 381 -22.95 0.49 1.41
C VAL A 381 -23.70 0.10 2.67
N ASP A 382 -23.96 1.05 3.59
CA ASP A 382 -24.76 0.81 4.79
C ASP A 382 -26.18 0.30 4.43
N GLN A 383 -26.86 0.98 3.49
CA GLN A 383 -28.18 0.59 3.02
C GLN A 383 -28.18 -0.81 2.39
N LEU A 384 -27.18 -1.13 1.60
CA LEU A 384 -27.02 -2.45 0.99
C LEU A 384 -26.90 -3.56 2.04
N VAL A 385 -26.06 -3.35 3.07
CA VAL A 385 -25.92 -4.31 4.17
C VAL A 385 -27.23 -4.46 4.94
N VAL A 386 -27.93 -3.36 5.23
CA VAL A 386 -29.25 -3.37 5.89
C VAL A 386 -30.27 -4.10 5.02
N GLU A 387 -30.34 -3.84 3.71
CA GLU A 387 -31.24 -4.57 2.81
C GLU A 387 -30.96 -6.08 2.89
N ILE A 388 -29.72 -6.52 2.70
CA ILE A 388 -29.37 -7.93 2.65
C ILE A 388 -29.63 -8.63 3.99
N MET A 389 -29.14 -8.06 5.10
CA MET A 389 -29.06 -8.76 6.38
C MET A 389 -30.29 -8.53 7.26
N VAL A 390 -30.88 -7.33 7.22
CA VAL A 390 -32.01 -6.95 8.08
C VAL A 390 -33.34 -7.15 7.37
N GLU A 391 -33.54 -6.48 6.22
CA GLU A 391 -34.83 -6.50 5.51
C GLU A 391 -35.10 -7.86 4.84
N ARG A 392 -34.12 -8.36 4.06
CA ARG A 392 -34.23 -9.66 3.39
C ARG A 392 -33.93 -10.82 4.32
N ARG A 393 -33.39 -10.56 5.52
CA ARG A 393 -33.05 -11.56 6.55
C ARG A 393 -32.26 -12.72 5.93
N ALA A 394 -31.08 -12.43 5.36
CA ALA A 394 -30.26 -13.40 4.66
C ALA A 394 -29.97 -14.67 5.49
N LEU A 395 -29.86 -14.54 6.81
CA LEU A 395 -29.61 -15.63 7.77
C LEU A 395 -30.89 -16.09 8.52
N ARG A 396 -32.09 -16.01 7.89
CA ARG A 396 -33.34 -16.44 8.58
C ARG A 396 -33.56 -17.95 8.65
N ARG A 397 -32.97 -18.72 7.71
CA ARG A 397 -33.16 -20.16 7.63
C ARG A 397 -32.13 -20.87 8.50
N LYS A 398 -32.58 -21.43 9.62
CA LYS A 398 -31.76 -22.32 10.44
C LYS A 398 -31.51 -23.63 9.69
N SER A 399 -30.35 -24.23 9.92
CA SER A 399 -29.96 -25.54 9.45
C SER A 399 -29.96 -26.52 10.62
N TRP A 400 -29.91 -27.83 10.35
CA TRP A 400 -29.53 -28.82 11.36
C TRP A 400 -28.08 -28.55 11.79
N PRO A 401 -27.79 -28.43 13.09
CA PRO A 401 -26.46 -27.99 13.56
C PRO A 401 -25.37 -29.08 13.46
N LEU A 402 -25.38 -29.80 12.36
CA LEU A 402 -24.32 -30.79 12.04
C LEU A 402 -23.11 -30.12 11.38
N PHE A 403 -23.35 -29.14 10.51
CA PHE A 403 -22.29 -28.45 9.76
C PHE A 403 -22.30 -26.93 9.99
N SER A 404 -23.48 -26.34 10.27
CA SER A 404 -23.65 -24.90 10.49
C SER A 404 -24.98 -24.59 11.13
N LEU A 405 -25.13 -23.41 11.73
CA LEU A 405 -26.38 -22.96 12.33
C LEU A 405 -27.40 -22.46 11.30
N TYR A 406 -26.93 -21.91 10.17
CA TYR A 406 -27.78 -21.31 9.15
C TYR A 406 -27.52 -21.88 7.75
N ASN A 407 -28.58 -21.84 6.92
CA ASN A 407 -28.53 -22.24 5.52
C ASN A 407 -28.18 -21.03 4.65
N PRO A 408 -27.13 -21.09 3.80
CA PRO A 408 -26.62 -19.95 3.04
C PRO A 408 -27.47 -19.54 1.85
N ARG A 409 -28.44 -20.35 1.38
CA ARG A 409 -29.14 -20.17 0.09
C ARG A 409 -29.72 -18.77 -0.16
N ILE A 410 -30.17 -18.08 0.87
CA ILE A 410 -30.73 -16.72 0.73
C ILE A 410 -29.59 -15.72 0.54
N LEU A 411 -28.55 -15.83 1.37
CA LEU A 411 -27.35 -15.02 1.27
C LEU A 411 -26.71 -15.14 -0.12
N ASP A 412 -26.53 -16.39 -0.61
CA ASP A 412 -25.96 -16.66 -1.93
C ASP A 412 -26.74 -15.94 -3.04
N LYS A 413 -28.08 -16.03 -3.02
CA LYS A 413 -28.93 -15.32 -4.00
C LYS A 413 -28.81 -13.80 -3.92
N LEU A 414 -28.65 -13.25 -2.72
CA LEU A 414 -28.52 -11.81 -2.53
C LEU A 414 -27.15 -11.32 -2.96
N ILE A 415 -26.08 -12.09 -2.71
CA ILE A 415 -24.74 -11.77 -3.21
C ILE A 415 -24.77 -11.73 -4.76
N LEU A 416 -25.30 -12.77 -5.39
CA LEU A 416 -25.43 -12.83 -6.87
C LEU A 416 -26.29 -11.68 -7.44
N LYS A 417 -27.24 -11.15 -6.67
CA LYS A 417 -28.11 -10.05 -7.11
C LYS A 417 -27.42 -8.68 -6.97
N HIS A 418 -26.70 -8.46 -5.88
CA HIS A 418 -26.22 -7.14 -5.50
C HIS A 418 -24.75 -6.87 -5.85
N PHE A 419 -23.94 -7.91 -5.96
CA PHE A 419 -22.56 -7.77 -6.41
C PHE A 419 -22.46 -8.11 -7.90
N PRO A 420 -21.74 -7.30 -8.69
CA PRO A 420 -21.59 -7.59 -10.12
C PRO A 420 -20.81 -8.89 -10.35
N ASP A 421 -21.19 -9.60 -11.43
CA ASP A 421 -20.41 -10.73 -11.95
C ASP A 421 -19.21 -10.17 -12.72
N THR A 422 -18.15 -9.86 -11.99
CA THR A 422 -16.94 -9.23 -12.51
C THR A 422 -15.68 -9.86 -11.92
N ASP A 423 -14.59 -9.80 -12.66
CA ASP A 423 -13.28 -10.18 -12.13
C ASP A 423 -12.75 -9.08 -11.19
N LEU A 424 -12.03 -9.49 -10.14
CA LEU A 424 -11.39 -8.56 -9.22
C LEU A 424 -10.38 -7.64 -9.91
N ALA A 425 -9.75 -8.13 -10.99
CA ALA A 425 -8.85 -7.33 -11.81
C ALA A 425 -9.57 -6.23 -12.61
N ASP A 426 -10.89 -6.35 -12.83
CA ASP A 426 -11.70 -5.37 -13.54
C ASP A 426 -12.25 -4.25 -12.63
N LEU A 427 -11.92 -4.26 -11.34
CA LEU A 427 -12.38 -3.22 -10.42
C LEU A 427 -11.68 -1.88 -10.70
N PRO A 428 -12.41 -0.75 -10.62
CA PRO A 428 -11.84 0.57 -10.91
C PRO A 428 -10.73 0.99 -9.95
N VAL A 429 -10.73 0.44 -8.74
CA VAL A 429 -9.70 0.66 -7.71
C VAL A 429 -9.12 -0.68 -7.30
N PRO A 430 -7.79 -0.84 -7.19
CA PRO A 430 -7.17 -2.08 -6.76
C PRO A 430 -7.75 -2.62 -5.46
N PHE A 431 -8.10 -3.90 -5.46
CA PHE A 431 -8.73 -4.56 -4.32
C PHE A 431 -8.20 -5.99 -4.17
N TYR A 432 -8.09 -6.44 -2.93
CA TYR A 432 -7.99 -7.87 -2.63
C TYR A 432 -8.79 -8.21 -1.37
N ALA A 433 -9.26 -9.44 -1.30
CA ALA A 433 -9.82 -10.02 -0.09
C ALA A 433 -8.97 -11.20 0.39
N ALA A 434 -9.04 -11.53 1.66
CA ALA A 434 -8.38 -12.72 2.18
C ALA A 434 -9.36 -13.55 3.02
N SER A 435 -9.44 -14.84 2.72
CA SER A 435 -10.19 -15.83 3.48
C SER A 435 -9.26 -16.87 4.09
N ALA A 436 -9.65 -17.49 5.19
CA ALA A 436 -8.91 -18.60 5.77
C ALA A 436 -9.23 -19.89 4.98
N ASN A 437 -8.20 -20.58 4.51
CA ASN A 437 -8.33 -21.82 3.77
C ASN A 437 -8.13 -23.02 4.71
N LEU A 438 -9.20 -23.74 4.99
CA LEU A 438 -9.17 -24.92 5.86
C LEU A 438 -8.47 -26.11 5.21
N SER A 439 -8.38 -26.14 3.88
CA SER A 439 -7.75 -27.24 3.15
C SER A 439 -6.22 -27.19 3.21
N THR A 440 -5.65 -25.97 3.23
CA THR A 440 -4.20 -25.75 3.25
C THR A 440 -3.67 -25.28 4.61
N GLY A 441 -4.52 -24.67 5.44
CA GLY A 441 -4.12 -24.03 6.68
C GLY A 441 -3.55 -22.63 6.50
N GLU A 442 -3.43 -22.12 5.27
CA GLU A 442 -2.84 -20.84 4.91
C GLU A 442 -3.91 -19.83 4.48
N PRO A 443 -3.64 -18.51 4.56
CA PRO A 443 -4.53 -17.50 4.01
C PRO A 443 -4.67 -17.64 2.49
N GLN A 444 -5.91 -17.63 2.00
CA GLN A 444 -6.21 -17.53 0.57
C GLN A 444 -6.39 -16.05 0.18
N ILE A 445 -5.49 -15.52 -0.62
CA ILE A 445 -5.57 -14.15 -1.14
C ILE A 445 -6.33 -14.16 -2.46
N HIS A 446 -7.44 -13.42 -2.51
CA HIS A 446 -8.27 -13.22 -3.68
C HIS A 446 -7.95 -11.85 -4.28
N SER A 447 -7.02 -11.77 -5.22
CA SER A 447 -6.67 -10.57 -5.98
C SER A 447 -7.08 -10.66 -7.45
N LEU A 448 -7.41 -11.84 -7.90
CA LEU A 448 -7.95 -12.18 -9.23
C LEU A 448 -9.15 -13.11 -9.04
N GLY A 449 -9.96 -13.26 -10.08
CA GLY A 449 -11.13 -14.12 -10.07
C GLY A 449 -12.41 -13.37 -9.72
N ASN A 450 -13.48 -14.11 -9.51
CA ASN A 450 -14.82 -13.55 -9.39
C ASN A 450 -15.04 -12.82 -8.05
N LEU A 451 -15.52 -11.58 -8.12
CA LEU A 451 -15.84 -10.75 -6.94
C LEU A 451 -16.86 -11.40 -6.00
N GLN A 452 -17.90 -12.03 -6.57
CA GLN A 452 -18.96 -12.68 -5.78
C GLN A 452 -18.41 -13.85 -4.96
N VAL A 453 -17.44 -14.59 -5.51
CA VAL A 453 -16.74 -15.68 -4.83
C VAL A 453 -15.91 -15.13 -3.65
N ALA A 454 -15.13 -14.07 -3.89
CA ALA A 454 -14.31 -13.45 -2.86
C ALA A 454 -15.15 -12.90 -1.69
N VAL A 455 -16.26 -12.21 -1.99
CA VAL A 455 -17.22 -11.71 -1.00
C VAL A 455 -17.88 -12.87 -0.26
N ARG A 456 -18.35 -13.91 -0.98
CA ARG A 456 -19.04 -15.05 -0.38
C ARG A 456 -18.15 -15.85 0.55
N ALA A 457 -16.92 -16.12 0.18
CA ALA A 457 -15.94 -16.81 1.01
C ALA A 457 -15.73 -16.07 2.34
N ASN A 458 -15.61 -14.75 2.28
CA ASN A 458 -15.40 -13.90 3.46
C ASN A 458 -16.66 -13.73 4.34
N TRP A 459 -17.86 -13.93 3.80
CA TRP A 459 -19.08 -13.96 4.62
C TRP A 459 -19.39 -15.36 5.20
N THR A 460 -18.42 -16.24 5.25
CA THR A 460 -18.53 -17.58 5.82
C THR A 460 -18.01 -17.60 7.26
N PHE A 461 -18.77 -16.99 8.18
CA PHE A 461 -18.39 -17.01 9.60
C PHE A 461 -18.41 -18.43 10.15
N PRO A 462 -17.33 -18.90 10.81
CA PRO A 462 -17.17 -20.27 11.27
C PRO A 462 -18.32 -20.73 12.19
N GLY A 463 -18.88 -21.90 11.93
CA GLY A 463 -20.00 -22.47 12.69
C GLY A 463 -21.37 -21.84 12.40
N ILE A 464 -21.42 -20.61 11.93
CA ILE A 464 -22.66 -19.91 11.54
C ILE A 464 -23.09 -20.36 10.14
N LEU A 465 -22.15 -20.37 9.19
CA LEU A 465 -22.36 -20.87 7.82
C LEU A 465 -21.40 -22.03 7.52
N PRO A 466 -21.78 -22.95 6.60
CA PRO A 466 -20.88 -24.01 6.18
C PRO A 466 -19.71 -23.40 5.40
N PRO A 467 -18.51 -24.00 5.44
CA PRO A 467 -17.39 -23.57 4.63
C PRO A 467 -17.81 -23.40 3.17
N PHE A 468 -17.34 -22.33 2.54
CA PHE A 468 -17.51 -22.13 1.11
C PHE A 468 -16.53 -23.05 0.38
N ILE A 469 -17.01 -23.81 -0.58
CA ILE A 469 -16.17 -24.69 -1.39
C ILE A 469 -16.04 -24.03 -2.77
N ASP A 470 -14.81 -23.71 -3.15
CA ASP A 470 -14.53 -23.13 -4.46
C ASP A 470 -14.50 -24.20 -5.59
N GLU A 471 -14.18 -23.77 -6.81
CA GLU A 471 -14.15 -24.65 -7.98
C GLU A 471 -13.02 -25.69 -7.90
N GLU A 472 -11.94 -25.40 -7.18
CA GLU A 472 -10.82 -26.29 -6.93
C GLU A 472 -11.07 -27.24 -5.73
N GLY A 473 -12.21 -27.13 -5.07
CA GLY A 473 -12.57 -27.93 -3.91
C GLY A 473 -11.94 -27.45 -2.59
N GLN A 474 -11.37 -26.25 -2.55
CA GLN A 474 -10.81 -25.67 -1.33
C GLN A 474 -11.94 -25.21 -0.40
N MET A 475 -11.79 -25.46 0.88
CA MET A 475 -12.75 -25.06 1.92
C MET A 475 -12.33 -23.72 2.54
N LEU A 476 -13.10 -22.67 2.24
CA LEU A 476 -12.82 -21.30 2.64
C LEU A 476 -13.79 -20.83 3.72
N ILE A 477 -13.28 -20.08 4.68
CA ILE A 477 -14.05 -19.43 5.75
C ILE A 477 -13.63 -17.96 5.91
N ASP A 478 -14.38 -17.23 6.72
CA ASP A 478 -14.12 -15.83 7.07
C ASP A 478 -12.65 -15.59 7.47
N GLY A 479 -11.99 -14.72 6.74
CA GLY A 479 -10.59 -14.37 6.94
C GLY A 479 -10.32 -13.51 8.17
N SER A 480 -11.35 -12.98 8.86
CA SER A 480 -11.15 -12.22 10.10
C SER A 480 -10.60 -13.08 11.24
N SER A 481 -10.65 -14.40 11.09
CA SER A 481 -10.05 -15.39 12.01
C SER A 481 -8.54 -15.57 11.82
N ILE A 482 -7.96 -15.01 10.75
CA ILE A 482 -6.51 -15.10 10.49
C ILE A 482 -5.78 -14.12 11.42
N SER A 483 -4.77 -14.63 12.13
CA SER A 483 -3.92 -13.80 12.99
C SER A 483 -2.44 -14.10 12.73
N PRO A 484 -1.64 -13.11 12.38
CA PRO A 484 -1.99 -11.71 12.13
C PRO A 484 -2.82 -11.52 10.84
N PRO A 485 -3.57 -10.41 10.71
CA PRO A 485 -4.30 -10.10 9.48
C PRO A 485 -3.35 -10.02 8.27
N PRO A 486 -3.73 -10.55 7.11
CA PRO A 486 -2.86 -10.62 5.93
C PRO A 486 -2.75 -9.27 5.21
N ILE A 487 -2.03 -8.32 5.79
CA ILE A 487 -1.78 -6.97 5.25
C ILE A 487 -0.58 -6.93 4.29
N GLN A 488 0.30 -7.93 4.30
CA GLN A 488 1.51 -7.95 3.48
C GLN A 488 1.26 -7.74 1.98
N PRO A 489 0.18 -8.26 1.36
CA PRO A 489 -0.13 -7.94 -0.03
C PRO A 489 -0.35 -6.43 -0.25
N MET A 490 -0.94 -5.71 0.72
CA MET A 490 -1.12 -4.26 0.64
C MET A 490 0.22 -3.53 0.67
N HIS A 491 1.17 -3.96 1.49
CA HIS A 491 2.53 -3.39 1.51
C HIS A 491 3.30 -3.59 0.19
N ARG A 492 2.99 -4.67 -0.54
CA ARG A 492 3.56 -4.90 -1.89
C ARG A 492 2.89 -4.03 -2.95
N LEU A 493 1.58 -3.86 -2.83
CA LEU A 493 0.77 -3.09 -3.78
C LEU A 493 1.09 -1.59 -3.67
N ASN A 494 1.24 -1.09 -2.44
CA ASN A 494 1.30 0.33 -2.12
C ASN A 494 2.47 0.63 -1.18
N ALA A 495 3.14 1.72 -1.45
CA ALA A 495 4.29 2.19 -0.70
C ALA A 495 3.96 3.27 0.34
N GLY A 496 2.76 3.84 0.28
CA GLY A 496 2.28 4.88 1.20
C GLY A 496 1.67 4.32 2.49
N PRO A 497 1.07 5.17 3.33
CA PRO A 497 0.44 4.76 4.57
C PRO A 497 -0.84 3.97 4.33
N ASN A 498 -1.14 3.00 5.21
CA ASN A 498 -2.38 2.26 5.21
C ASN A 498 -3.18 2.54 6.47
N VAL A 499 -4.49 2.68 6.32
CA VAL A 499 -5.43 2.66 7.44
C VAL A 499 -5.92 1.23 7.63
N VAL A 500 -5.65 0.67 8.79
CA VAL A 500 -6.14 -0.66 9.19
C VAL A 500 -7.33 -0.46 10.12
N ALA A 501 -8.52 -0.70 9.60
CA ALA A 501 -9.77 -0.57 10.33
C ALA A 501 -10.19 -1.90 10.93
N ARG A 502 -10.37 -1.95 12.25
CA ARG A 502 -10.81 -3.13 12.98
C ARG A 502 -11.90 -2.81 14.00
N ALA A 503 -12.68 -3.82 14.33
CA ALA A 503 -13.53 -3.80 15.52
C ALA A 503 -12.74 -4.35 16.72
N ALA A 504 -12.61 -3.58 17.78
CA ALA A 504 -11.99 -4.03 19.03
C ALA A 504 -13.04 -4.60 19.97
N MET A 505 -13.01 -5.90 20.19
CA MET A 505 -13.93 -6.56 21.11
C MET A 505 -13.46 -6.36 22.55
N PRO A 506 -14.34 -5.87 23.44
CA PRO A 506 -13.99 -5.78 24.85
C PRO A 506 -13.87 -7.19 25.45
N PRO A 507 -12.89 -7.42 26.33
CA PRO A 507 -12.77 -8.70 27.00
C PRO A 507 -14.00 -8.96 27.87
N PHE A 508 -14.48 -10.21 27.94
CA PHE A 508 -15.64 -10.59 28.76
C PHE A 508 -15.47 -10.31 30.25
N GLY A 509 -14.25 -10.02 30.69
CA GLY A 509 -13.95 -9.85 32.11
C GLY A 509 -13.97 -11.17 32.88
N LYS A 510 -13.83 -11.09 34.21
CA LYS A 510 -13.89 -12.28 35.08
C LYS A 510 -15.36 -12.65 35.32
N SER A 511 -15.70 -13.93 35.12
CA SER A 511 -17.02 -14.43 35.53
C SER A 511 -17.20 -14.28 37.05
N PRO A 512 -18.30 -13.70 37.51
CA PRO A 512 -18.63 -13.64 38.94
C PRO A 512 -19.04 -15.00 39.50
N VAL A 513 -19.25 -16.00 38.62
CA VAL A 513 -19.75 -17.32 38.97
C VAL A 513 -18.68 -18.37 38.75
N ARG A 514 -18.50 -19.28 39.69
CA ARG A 514 -17.65 -20.45 39.52
C ARG A 514 -18.36 -21.50 38.67
N TYR A 515 -17.60 -22.31 37.93
CA TYR A 515 -18.15 -23.36 37.06
C TYR A 515 -19.16 -24.29 37.80
N ARG A 516 -18.87 -24.68 39.05
CA ARG A 516 -19.75 -25.50 39.87
C ARG A 516 -21.06 -24.85 40.28
N ASP A 517 -21.12 -23.51 40.25
CA ASP A 517 -22.28 -22.73 40.70
C ASP A 517 -23.12 -22.27 39.47
N LEU A 518 -22.76 -22.75 38.26
CA LEU A 518 -23.54 -22.49 37.05
C LEU A 518 -24.94 -23.13 37.17
N PRO A 519 -26.01 -22.38 36.80
CA PRO A 519 -27.34 -22.95 36.76
C PRO A 519 -27.43 -24.13 35.81
N ALA A 520 -28.26 -25.12 36.12
CA ALA A 520 -28.48 -26.25 35.22
C ALA A 520 -28.83 -25.78 33.80
N TRP A 521 -28.35 -26.48 32.76
CA TRP A 521 -28.52 -26.09 31.35
C TRP A 521 -29.99 -25.77 31.00
N GLN A 522 -30.95 -26.46 31.62
CA GLN A 522 -32.39 -26.23 31.45
C GLN A 522 -32.81 -24.81 31.83
N LYS A 523 -32.24 -24.24 32.90
CA LYS A 523 -32.51 -22.86 33.32
C LYS A 523 -31.88 -21.81 32.39
N GLN A 524 -30.75 -22.18 31.74
CA GLN A 524 -30.09 -21.31 30.74
C GLN A 524 -30.87 -21.28 29.41
N VAL A 525 -31.49 -22.40 29.02
CA VAL A 525 -32.31 -22.49 27.81
C VAL A 525 -33.69 -21.87 28.00
N SER A 526 -34.32 -22.07 29.16
CA SER A 526 -35.66 -21.52 29.42
C SER A 526 -35.72 -20.00 29.43
N GLY A 527 -34.65 -19.32 29.87
CA GLY A 527 -34.57 -17.85 29.86
C GLY A 527 -34.41 -17.20 28.47
N ARG A 528 -34.25 -18.01 27.40
CA ARG A 528 -34.17 -17.53 26.00
C ARG A 528 -35.45 -17.73 25.19
N LEU A 529 -36.52 -18.17 25.83
CA LEU A 529 -37.82 -18.26 25.15
C LEU A 529 -38.45 -16.86 25.07
N PRO A 530 -39.05 -16.42 23.94
CA PRO A 530 -39.53 -15.06 23.71
C PRO A 530 -40.54 -14.52 24.70
N TRP A 531 -41.16 -15.40 25.48
CA TRP A 531 -42.20 -15.09 26.47
C TRP A 531 -41.72 -15.19 27.92
N GLN A 532 -40.45 -15.48 28.16
CA GLN A 532 -39.92 -15.58 29.53
C GLN A 532 -38.94 -14.44 29.81
N LYS A 533 -39.04 -13.84 31.00
CA LYS A 533 -38.05 -12.86 31.45
C LYS A 533 -36.66 -13.53 31.50
N PRO A 534 -35.61 -12.84 31.05
CA PRO A 534 -34.27 -13.34 31.22
C PRO A 534 -33.98 -13.65 32.69
N PRO A 535 -33.28 -14.73 33.01
CA PRO A 535 -32.95 -15.07 34.39
C PRO A 535 -32.12 -13.94 35.00
N GLU A 536 -32.51 -13.49 36.20
CA GLU A 536 -31.72 -12.57 37.01
C GLU A 536 -30.48 -13.33 37.50
N GLY A 537 -29.33 -13.05 36.87
CA GLY A 537 -28.07 -13.65 37.26
C GLY A 537 -27.01 -13.56 36.15
N PRO A 538 -25.76 -13.86 36.48
CA PRO A 538 -24.68 -13.80 35.50
C PRO A 538 -24.92 -14.80 34.37
N SER A 539 -25.06 -14.29 33.16
CA SER A 539 -25.22 -15.09 31.94
C SER A 539 -23.84 -15.51 31.40
N LEU A 540 -23.72 -16.72 30.91
CA LEU A 540 -22.58 -17.14 30.08
C LEU A 540 -22.61 -16.36 28.77
N PRO A 541 -21.42 -16.04 28.20
CA PRO A 541 -21.35 -15.48 26.87
C PRO A 541 -22.11 -16.35 25.86
N SER A 542 -22.66 -15.75 24.81
CA SER A 542 -23.28 -16.50 23.72
C SER A 542 -22.25 -17.40 23.03
N PHE A 543 -22.69 -18.47 22.38
CA PHE A 543 -21.82 -19.34 21.59
C PHE A 543 -21.03 -18.52 20.55
N GLU A 544 -21.73 -17.64 19.87
CA GLU A 544 -21.16 -16.73 18.86
C GLU A 544 -20.14 -15.77 19.49
N GLY A 545 -20.45 -15.23 20.67
CA GLY A 545 -19.54 -14.36 21.42
C GLY A 545 -18.25 -15.07 21.85
N VAL A 546 -18.37 -16.30 22.35
CA VAL A 546 -17.19 -17.14 22.70
C VAL A 546 -16.34 -17.42 21.45
N LEU A 547 -16.98 -17.77 20.34
CA LEU A 547 -16.30 -18.07 19.09
C LEU A 547 -15.56 -16.84 18.54
N THR A 548 -16.20 -15.67 18.57
CA THR A 548 -15.60 -14.40 18.15
C THR A 548 -14.39 -14.06 19.02
N ALA A 549 -14.54 -14.12 20.34
CA ALA A 549 -13.42 -13.82 21.25
C ALA A 549 -12.28 -14.85 21.19
N ALA A 550 -12.58 -16.11 20.86
CA ALA A 550 -11.56 -17.12 20.67
C ALA A 550 -10.73 -16.89 19.40
N ASN A 551 -11.34 -16.25 18.39
CA ASN A 551 -10.69 -15.89 17.13
C ASN A 551 -10.00 -14.52 17.20
N ASP A 552 -10.45 -13.62 18.08
CA ASP A 552 -9.82 -12.30 18.30
C ASP A 552 -8.59 -12.46 19.23
N ARG A 553 -7.61 -13.21 18.78
CA ARG A 553 -6.31 -13.27 19.43
C ARG A 553 -5.50 -12.06 18.97
N SER A 554 -5.68 -10.95 19.64
CA SER A 554 -4.79 -9.79 19.53
C SER A 554 -3.41 -10.18 20.07
N GLY A 555 -2.55 -10.73 19.20
CA GLY A 555 -1.12 -10.75 19.42
C GLY A 555 -0.58 -9.34 19.49
N ASP A 556 0.73 -9.17 19.65
CA ASP A 556 1.35 -7.85 19.59
C ASP A 556 1.00 -7.19 18.24
N GLU A 557 -0.01 -6.30 18.26
CA GLU A 557 -0.56 -5.63 17.07
C GLU A 557 0.51 -4.85 16.30
N ARG A 558 1.61 -4.49 16.96
CA ARG A 558 2.71 -3.74 16.34
C ARG A 558 3.62 -4.62 15.48
N SER A 559 3.62 -5.92 15.68
CA SER A 559 4.54 -6.85 15.01
C SER A 559 4.26 -7.03 13.50
N TRP A 560 3.03 -6.79 13.04
CA TRP A 560 2.60 -7.00 11.65
C TRP A 560 2.25 -5.70 10.91
N LEU A 561 2.16 -4.57 11.61
CA LEU A 561 1.96 -3.26 11.02
C LEU A 561 3.26 -2.73 10.40
N GLY A 562 3.15 -2.13 9.23
CA GLY A 562 4.23 -1.36 8.65
C GLY A 562 4.47 -0.05 9.42
N PRO A 563 5.63 0.58 9.23
CA PRO A 563 5.99 1.81 9.95
C PRO A 563 5.07 3.00 9.65
N LEU A 564 4.33 2.95 8.53
CA LEU A 564 3.39 3.99 8.10
C LEU A 564 1.93 3.61 8.34
N ASP A 565 1.66 2.39 8.79
CA ASP A 565 0.29 1.94 8.98
C ASP A 565 -0.34 2.57 10.22
N MET A 566 -1.58 2.97 10.07
CA MET A 566 -2.40 3.51 11.13
C MET A 566 -3.49 2.52 11.53
N LEU A 567 -3.35 1.88 12.68
CA LEU A 567 -4.41 1.04 13.23
C LEU A 567 -5.49 1.90 13.91
N LEU A 568 -6.73 1.72 13.46
CA LEU A 568 -7.95 2.23 14.08
C LEU A 568 -8.81 1.04 14.52
N ALA A 569 -8.71 0.68 15.79
CA ALA A 569 -9.46 -0.40 16.42
C ALA A 569 -10.61 0.19 17.22
N ALA A 570 -11.79 0.32 16.59
CA ALA A 570 -12.95 0.94 17.21
C ALA A 570 -13.55 0.03 18.30
N PRO A 571 -13.79 0.56 19.52
CA PRO A 571 -14.37 -0.23 20.61
C PRO A 571 -15.83 -0.59 20.29
N ILE A 572 -16.17 -1.86 20.43
CA ILE A 572 -17.54 -2.36 20.29
C ILE A 572 -18.22 -2.36 21.67
N PRO A 573 -19.51 -1.94 21.78
CA PRO A 573 -20.25 -2.01 23.03
C PRO A 573 -20.30 -3.43 23.62
N HIS A 574 -20.18 -3.55 24.94
CA HIS A 574 -20.30 -4.84 25.61
C HIS A 574 -21.64 -5.50 25.32
N GLY A 575 -21.62 -6.78 25.01
CA GLY A 575 -22.83 -7.59 24.77
C GLY A 575 -23.38 -7.49 23.35
N THR A 576 -22.77 -6.75 22.44
CA THR A 576 -23.15 -6.80 21.03
C THR A 576 -22.80 -8.16 20.45
N ASP A 577 -23.80 -8.82 19.88
CA ASP A 577 -23.65 -10.12 19.21
C ASP A 577 -23.18 -9.91 17.76
N VAL A 578 -22.29 -10.76 17.27
CA VAL A 578 -21.77 -10.72 15.88
C VAL A 578 -22.88 -10.86 14.82
N LEU A 579 -24.03 -11.39 15.19
CA LEU A 579 -25.21 -11.53 14.32
C LEU A 579 -26.30 -10.46 14.59
N ALA A 580 -26.04 -9.47 15.42
CA ALA A 580 -26.99 -8.38 15.73
C ALA A 580 -27.11 -7.37 14.58
N TRP A 581 -27.44 -7.83 13.38
CA TRP A 581 -27.48 -7.02 12.17
C TRP A 581 -28.39 -5.80 12.24
N HIS A 582 -29.39 -5.82 13.12
CA HIS A 582 -30.27 -4.66 13.37
C HIS A 582 -29.54 -3.47 14.03
N GLU A 583 -28.35 -3.70 14.59
CA GLU A 583 -27.49 -2.66 15.16
C GLU A 583 -26.46 -2.10 14.16
N HIS A 584 -26.44 -2.58 12.92
CA HIS A 584 -25.42 -2.23 11.93
C HIS A 584 -25.23 -0.73 11.76
N SER A 585 -26.30 0.01 11.42
CA SER A 585 -26.23 1.46 11.22
C SER A 585 -25.86 2.21 12.50
N HIS A 586 -26.36 1.75 13.67
CA HIS A 586 -25.99 2.34 14.96
C HIS A 586 -24.49 2.15 15.26
N LEU A 587 -23.94 0.96 15.03
CA LEU A 587 -22.51 0.70 15.21
C LEU A 587 -21.66 1.53 14.24
N LYS A 588 -22.08 1.69 12.99
CA LYS A 588 -21.42 2.57 12.01
C LYS A 588 -21.34 4.00 12.55
N ASP A 589 -22.45 4.56 13.03
CA ASP A 589 -22.49 5.93 13.50
C ASP A 589 -21.66 6.13 14.79
N LEU A 590 -21.71 5.17 15.71
CA LEU A 590 -20.92 5.19 16.94
C LEU A 590 -19.41 5.17 16.63
N THR A 591 -19.00 4.29 15.74
CA THR A 591 -17.59 4.13 15.38
C THR A 591 -17.08 5.27 14.49
N TYR A 592 -17.95 5.90 13.70
CA TYR A 592 -17.65 7.13 12.99
C TYR A 592 -17.28 8.26 13.96
N GLN A 593 -18.10 8.51 14.97
CA GLN A 593 -17.82 9.54 15.98
C GLN A 593 -16.54 9.24 16.78
N TRP A 594 -16.34 7.97 17.14
CA TRP A 594 -15.11 7.56 17.82
C TRP A 594 -13.89 7.80 16.96
N ALA A 595 -13.94 7.42 15.67
CA ALA A 595 -12.82 7.54 14.75
C ALA A 595 -12.46 9.01 14.47
N LEU A 596 -13.44 9.91 14.31
CA LEU A 596 -13.20 11.35 14.19
C LEU A 596 -12.42 11.88 15.39
N ASN A 597 -12.89 11.60 16.61
CA ASN A 597 -12.21 12.02 17.83
C ASN A 597 -10.78 11.46 17.93
N GLU A 598 -10.56 10.21 17.49
CA GLU A 598 -9.24 9.59 17.51
C GLU A 598 -8.29 10.21 16.47
N LEU A 599 -8.79 10.53 15.28
CA LEU A 599 -8.03 11.21 14.23
C LEU A 599 -7.65 12.63 14.65
N GLU A 600 -8.57 13.39 15.28
CA GLU A 600 -8.28 14.72 15.81
C GLU A 600 -7.20 14.69 16.90
N LYS A 601 -7.26 13.72 17.83
CA LYS A 601 -6.22 13.54 18.86
C LYS A 601 -4.86 13.25 18.26
N ARG A 602 -4.80 12.37 17.24
CA ARG A 602 -3.55 12.05 16.54
C ARG A 602 -3.01 13.23 15.75
N ALA A 603 -3.88 14.00 15.11
CA ALA A 603 -3.50 15.23 14.43
C ALA A 603 -2.91 16.26 15.40
N ALA A 604 -3.55 16.48 16.54
CA ALA A 604 -3.06 17.39 17.59
C ALA A 604 -1.72 16.94 18.20
N ALA A 605 -1.46 15.61 18.23
CA ALA A 605 -0.20 15.04 18.68
C ALA A 605 0.91 15.00 17.59
N GLY A 606 0.63 15.46 16.37
CA GLY A 606 1.56 15.37 15.23
C GLY A 606 1.82 13.93 14.73
N ASN A 607 0.98 12.98 15.14
CA ASN A 607 1.12 11.54 14.85
C ASN A 607 0.14 11.06 13.78
N LEU A 608 -0.28 11.94 12.86
CA LEU A 608 -1.16 11.57 11.76
C LEU A 608 -0.32 11.35 10.49
N PRO A 609 0.00 10.12 10.10
CA PRO A 609 0.80 9.85 8.90
C PRO A 609 0.11 10.31 7.61
N LEU A 610 -1.19 10.60 7.68
CA LEU A 610 -2.05 11.02 6.57
C LEU A 610 -1.85 12.49 6.16
N VAL A 611 -1.43 13.37 7.07
CA VAL A 611 -1.27 14.83 6.80
C VAL A 611 -0.11 15.11 5.84
N ALA A 612 0.88 14.22 5.77
CA ALA A 612 1.97 14.35 4.80
C ALA A 612 1.54 14.09 3.34
N ALA A 613 0.33 13.58 3.12
CA ALA A 613 -0.23 13.29 1.80
C ALA A 613 -1.16 14.40 1.27
N ILE A 614 -1.55 15.36 2.12
CA ILE A 614 -2.40 16.50 1.72
C ILE A 614 -1.49 17.67 1.39
N PRO A 615 -1.48 18.21 0.15
CA PRO A 615 -0.80 19.45 -0.13
C PRO A 615 -1.45 20.55 0.71
N THR A 616 -0.66 21.24 1.52
CA THR A 616 -1.11 22.49 2.15
C THR A 616 -1.37 23.48 1.03
N SER A 617 -2.66 23.81 0.83
CA SER A 617 -3.17 24.79 -0.12
C SER A 617 -2.53 26.17 0.08
#